data_57f792015202355c53da94677fe6b0c4
#
_entry.id   57f792015202355c53da94677fe6b0c4
#
_cell.length_a   1.000
_cell.length_b   1.000
_cell.length_c   1.000
_cell.angle_alpha   90.00
_cell.angle_beta   90.00
_cell.angle_gamma   90.00
#
_symmetry.space_group_name_H-M   'P 1'
#
loop_
_entity.id
_entity.type
_entity.pdbx_description
1 polymer ?
#
loop_
_entity_poly.entity_id
_entity_poly.type
_entity_poly.pdbx_seq_one_letter_code
_entity_poly.pdbx_strand_id
1 'polypeptide(L)'
;MKRTKIVCTIGPASEAPEKLAALAEAGMNVARLNFSHGDHAEHLERINAIKKIRKETGRVIAILLDTKGPEIRTHDMENGAIEFHTGDVVRISMTEVLGTKEKFSISYPELINDVKPGSIILVDDGLVGLAVTEVDHANGEIVCVVNNSGVVKNKKGINVPGVKTKLPGITEKDRADIIFGIENDIDFIAASFVRRASDVQEIRDLLKEHNATHIQIIPKIENQEGIDNIDEILALSDGLMVARGDMGVEIPAEEVPIVQKALIKKCNACGKPVITATQMLDSMQRNPRPTRAEAGDVANAIFDGTDAVMLSGESAAGDYPVEAVKTMASICVRTERELRGQDKFKLKTYDASDVAEAIARSVAHTAKNLDIKTIVAATQSGHTPKMISKYRPSANIMAVTYTERQQRALALVWGVQPFVIDRPASTDEMFKLANDIVLEKGFAEKGELLILTAGLKVGETGSTNMLKVQKTF
;
A
#
# COMPACT_ATOMS: atom_id res chain seq x y z
N MET A 1 20.94 7.32 5.16
CA MET A 1 19.70 7.74 4.49
C MET A 1 18.74 6.56 4.51
N LYS A 2 17.44 6.79 4.83
CA LYS A 2 16.37 5.79 4.88
C LYS A 2 15.94 5.40 3.46
N ARG A 3 15.81 4.10 3.17
CA ARG A 3 15.42 3.55 1.86
C ARG A 3 13.99 3.05 1.83
N THR A 4 13.57 2.33 2.88
CA THR A 4 12.19 1.90 3.06
C THR A 4 11.29 3.11 3.21
N LYS A 5 10.18 3.14 2.48
CA LYS A 5 9.25 4.26 2.50
C LYS A 5 8.29 4.14 3.68
N ILE A 6 7.75 5.27 4.13
CA ILE A 6 6.77 5.31 5.22
C ILE A 6 5.48 5.93 4.69
N VAL A 7 4.40 5.19 4.82
CA VAL A 7 3.03 5.63 4.57
C VAL A 7 2.41 5.98 5.91
N CYS A 8 1.90 7.21 6.05
CA CYS A 8 1.21 7.65 7.27
C CYS A 8 -0.25 7.95 6.96
N THR A 9 -1.17 7.37 7.72
CA THR A 9 -2.58 7.75 7.66
C THR A 9 -2.77 9.09 8.34
N ILE A 10 -3.41 10.01 7.64
CA ILE A 10 -3.71 11.34 8.14
C ILE A 10 -5.12 11.35 8.72
N GLY A 11 -5.24 11.88 9.90
CA GLY A 11 -6.49 12.01 10.64
C GLY A 11 -6.39 13.06 11.74
N PRO A 12 -7.33 13.06 12.70
CA PRO A 12 -7.45 14.14 13.71
C PRO A 12 -6.16 14.45 14.49
N ALA A 13 -5.30 13.43 14.72
CA ALA A 13 -4.05 13.63 15.46
C ALA A 13 -2.93 14.26 14.62
N SER A 14 -3.07 14.30 13.30
CA SER A 14 -1.98 14.65 12.38
C SER A 14 -2.35 15.62 11.25
N GLU A 15 -3.63 16.02 11.12
CA GLU A 15 -4.10 16.89 10.03
C GLU A 15 -3.68 18.36 10.19
N ALA A 16 -3.35 18.79 11.40
CA ALA A 16 -2.86 20.17 11.63
C ALA A 16 -1.56 20.41 10.85
N PRO A 17 -1.39 21.59 10.20
CA PRO A 17 -0.25 21.87 9.33
C PRO A 17 1.11 21.64 9.99
N GLU A 18 1.24 22.03 11.28
CA GLU A 18 2.50 21.84 12.03
C GLU A 18 2.80 20.35 12.27
N LYS A 19 1.75 19.56 12.51
CA LYS A 19 1.90 18.10 12.68
C LYS A 19 2.25 17.42 11.35
N LEU A 20 1.57 17.79 10.26
CA LEU A 20 1.89 17.30 8.92
C LEU A 20 3.35 17.63 8.54
N ALA A 21 3.82 18.84 8.79
CA ALA A 21 5.21 19.23 8.56
C ALA A 21 6.17 18.38 9.40
N ALA A 22 5.85 18.14 10.67
CA ALA A 22 6.65 17.31 11.57
C ALA A 22 6.68 15.83 11.14
N LEU A 23 5.56 15.27 10.62
CA LEU A 23 5.53 13.93 10.04
C LEU A 23 6.43 13.84 8.78
N ALA A 24 6.35 14.86 7.92
CA ALA A 24 7.19 14.93 6.72
C ALA A 24 8.67 14.99 7.07
N GLU A 25 9.05 15.76 8.09
CA GLU A 25 10.41 15.86 8.61
C GLU A 25 10.87 14.55 9.24
N ALA A 26 10.00 13.88 10.01
CA ALA A 26 10.27 12.59 10.64
C ALA A 26 10.46 11.44 9.64
N GLY A 27 10.03 11.60 8.39
CA GLY A 27 10.30 10.65 7.31
C GLY A 27 9.11 10.09 6.56
N MET A 28 7.92 10.70 6.68
CA MET A 28 6.75 10.37 5.85
C MET A 28 7.05 10.57 4.37
N ASN A 29 6.69 9.60 3.54
CA ASN A 29 6.84 9.65 2.08
C ASN A 29 5.47 9.71 1.38
N VAL A 30 4.44 9.11 1.99
CA VAL A 30 3.09 9.05 1.45
C VAL A 30 2.10 9.36 2.54
N ALA A 31 1.19 10.28 2.27
CA ALA A 31 0.04 10.59 3.10
C ALA A 31 -1.16 9.77 2.64
N ARG A 32 -1.62 8.83 3.48
CA ARG A 32 -2.82 8.02 3.22
C ARG A 32 -4.05 8.74 3.77
N LEU A 33 -5.06 8.88 2.93
CA LEU A 33 -6.38 9.39 3.28
C LEU A 33 -7.37 8.20 3.24
N ASN A 34 -7.93 7.85 4.39
CA ASN A 34 -8.85 6.72 4.53
C ASN A 34 -10.30 7.19 4.31
N PHE A 35 -10.85 6.91 3.13
CA PHE A 35 -12.21 7.29 2.74
C PHE A 35 -13.32 6.41 3.35
N SER A 36 -12.96 5.46 4.22
CA SER A 36 -13.94 4.80 5.11
C SER A 36 -14.48 5.75 6.17
N HIS A 37 -13.77 6.86 6.46
CA HIS A 37 -14.09 7.86 7.45
C HIS A 37 -14.00 9.27 6.86
N GLY A 38 -14.77 10.19 7.41
CA GLY A 38 -14.82 11.58 6.96
C GLY A 38 -15.62 11.75 5.66
N ASP A 39 -15.71 12.99 5.24
CA ASP A 39 -16.37 13.39 4.00
C ASP A 39 -15.39 14.06 3.01
N HIS A 40 -15.86 14.40 1.82
CA HIS A 40 -15.04 15.03 0.78
C HIS A 40 -14.49 16.40 1.22
N ALA A 41 -15.21 17.15 2.05
CA ALA A 41 -14.75 18.47 2.51
C ALA A 41 -13.55 18.33 3.45
N GLU A 42 -13.62 17.41 4.42
CA GLU A 42 -12.50 17.10 5.32
C GLU A 42 -11.28 16.59 4.56
N HIS A 43 -11.49 15.68 3.60
CA HIS A 43 -10.39 15.18 2.77
C HIS A 43 -9.78 16.26 1.89
N LEU A 44 -10.58 17.23 1.38
CA LEU A 44 -10.07 18.35 0.60
C LEU A 44 -9.16 19.26 1.44
N GLU A 45 -9.53 19.53 2.68
CA GLU A 45 -8.68 20.30 3.60
C GLU A 45 -7.33 19.63 3.84
N ARG A 46 -7.33 18.31 4.10
CA ARG A 46 -6.11 17.50 4.24
C ARG A 46 -5.25 17.50 2.97
N ILE A 47 -5.86 17.32 1.79
CA ILE A 47 -5.16 17.37 0.49
C ILE A 47 -4.49 18.74 0.30
N ASN A 48 -5.21 19.82 0.57
CA ASN A 48 -4.70 21.18 0.43
C ASN A 48 -3.54 21.45 1.40
N ALA A 49 -3.64 21.00 2.65
CA ALA A 49 -2.57 21.11 3.64
C ALA A 49 -1.31 20.35 3.18
N ILE A 50 -1.44 19.13 2.65
CA ILE A 50 -0.33 18.35 2.11
C ILE A 50 0.32 19.06 0.92
N LYS A 51 -0.48 19.59 -0.01
CA LYS A 51 0.02 20.35 -1.18
C LYS A 51 0.77 21.61 -0.74
N LYS A 52 0.29 22.30 0.28
CA LYS A 52 0.96 23.46 0.86
C LYS A 52 2.34 23.08 1.43
N ILE A 53 2.42 22.02 2.23
CA ILE A 53 3.68 21.54 2.82
C ILE A 53 4.67 21.12 1.75
N ARG A 54 4.25 20.44 0.69
CA ARG A 54 5.11 20.13 -0.47
C ARG A 54 5.77 21.40 -0.99
N LYS A 55 4.97 22.46 -1.23
CA LYS A 55 5.44 23.74 -1.79
C LYS A 55 6.40 24.46 -0.85
N GLU A 56 6.10 24.47 0.45
CA GLU A 56 6.90 25.17 1.46
C GLU A 56 8.21 24.49 1.79
N THR A 57 8.23 23.14 1.79
CA THR A 57 9.39 22.35 2.23
C THR A 57 10.21 21.75 1.09
N GLY A 58 9.67 21.74 -0.14
CA GLY A 58 10.26 21.03 -1.29
C GLY A 58 10.30 19.50 -1.13
N ARG A 59 9.62 18.95 -0.12
CA ARG A 59 9.60 17.50 0.13
C ARG A 59 8.62 16.79 -0.80
N VAL A 60 9.03 15.63 -1.28
CA VAL A 60 8.18 14.74 -2.07
C VAL A 60 7.28 13.94 -1.13
N ILE A 61 6.00 14.29 -1.10
CA ILE A 61 4.97 13.57 -0.34
C ILE A 61 3.86 13.20 -1.31
N ALA A 62 3.64 11.93 -1.58
CA ALA A 62 2.53 11.49 -2.41
C ALA A 62 1.23 11.39 -1.60
N ILE A 63 0.09 11.47 -2.29
CA ILE A 63 -1.23 11.29 -1.69
C ILE A 63 -1.80 9.96 -2.16
N LEU A 64 -2.20 9.12 -1.21
CA LEU A 64 -2.83 7.84 -1.43
C LEU A 64 -4.26 7.89 -0.90
N LEU A 65 -5.24 7.74 -1.80
CA LEU A 65 -6.64 7.54 -1.47
C LEU A 65 -6.88 6.06 -1.20
N ASP A 66 -7.35 5.73 -0.01
CA ASP A 66 -7.70 4.36 0.38
C ASP A 66 -9.23 4.24 0.39
N THR A 67 -9.77 3.42 -0.52
CA THR A 67 -11.22 3.27 -0.70
C THR A 67 -11.83 2.51 0.47
N LYS A 68 -13.13 2.71 0.70
CA LYS A 68 -13.86 1.93 1.68
C LYS A 68 -14.00 0.46 1.23
N GLY A 69 -14.28 0.26 -0.05
CA GLY A 69 -14.52 -1.06 -0.62
C GLY A 69 -15.89 -1.66 -0.29
N PRO A 70 -16.20 -2.79 -0.91
CA PRO A 70 -17.46 -3.50 -0.73
C PRO A 70 -17.46 -4.31 0.56
N GLU A 71 -17.93 -3.72 1.64
CA GLU A 71 -18.09 -4.38 2.94
C GLU A 71 -19.50 -4.91 3.16
N ILE A 72 -19.61 -6.07 3.79
CA ILE A 72 -20.85 -6.56 4.37
C ILE A 72 -20.95 -6.07 5.81
N ARG A 73 -22.09 -5.50 6.19
CA ARG A 73 -22.29 -4.99 7.56
C ARG A 73 -23.65 -5.45 8.11
N THR A 74 -23.71 -5.61 9.43
CA THR A 74 -24.99 -5.73 10.12
C THR A 74 -25.77 -4.42 10.01
N HIS A 75 -27.10 -4.50 10.09
CA HIS A 75 -27.95 -3.34 10.32
C HIS A 75 -27.98 -2.96 11.81
N ASP A 76 -28.91 -2.08 12.19
CA ASP A 76 -29.02 -1.61 13.56
C ASP A 76 -29.55 -2.71 14.49
N MET A 77 -29.06 -2.72 15.71
CA MET A 77 -29.43 -3.65 16.77
C MET A 77 -30.35 -2.98 17.80
N GLU A 78 -31.26 -3.74 18.39
CA GLU A 78 -32.11 -3.28 19.49
C GLU A 78 -31.24 -2.73 20.63
N ASN A 79 -31.58 -1.57 21.16
CA ASN A 79 -30.82 -0.85 22.19
C ASN A 79 -29.35 -0.56 21.80
N GLY A 80 -29.00 -0.65 20.49
CA GLY A 80 -27.68 -0.35 19.97
C GLY A 80 -26.65 -1.46 20.11
N ALA A 81 -26.97 -2.55 20.82
CA ALA A 81 -26.08 -3.70 20.99
C ALA A 81 -26.83 -4.93 21.46
N ILE A 82 -26.40 -6.11 21.04
CA ILE A 82 -26.94 -7.41 21.48
C ILE A 82 -25.80 -8.28 21.99
N GLU A 83 -26.02 -8.91 23.13
CA GLU A 83 -25.11 -9.91 23.68
C GLU A 83 -25.55 -11.31 23.22
N PHE A 84 -24.66 -11.99 22.50
CA PHE A 84 -24.81 -13.38 22.09
C PHE A 84 -24.01 -14.30 23.00
N HIS A 85 -24.55 -15.49 23.28
CA HIS A 85 -23.87 -16.51 24.08
C HIS A 85 -23.58 -17.75 23.23
N THR A 86 -22.49 -18.42 23.53
CA THR A 86 -22.12 -19.69 22.89
C THR A 86 -23.27 -20.68 22.91
N GLY A 87 -23.63 -21.21 21.74
CA GLY A 87 -24.73 -22.14 21.55
C GLY A 87 -26.09 -21.49 21.27
N ASP A 88 -26.22 -20.16 21.35
CA ASP A 88 -27.45 -19.47 20.90
C ASP A 88 -27.69 -19.78 19.42
N VAL A 89 -28.95 -19.92 19.05
CA VAL A 89 -29.37 -20.02 17.64
C VAL A 89 -29.83 -18.65 17.20
N VAL A 90 -29.21 -18.13 16.13
CA VAL A 90 -29.54 -16.82 15.56
C VAL A 90 -29.82 -16.96 14.06
N ARG A 91 -30.76 -16.17 13.56
CA ARG A 91 -31.13 -16.11 12.13
C ARG A 91 -30.60 -14.82 11.52
N ILE A 92 -29.94 -14.91 10.38
CA ILE A 92 -29.54 -13.74 9.59
C ILE A 92 -30.57 -13.58 8.47
N SER A 93 -31.33 -12.49 8.52
CA SER A 93 -32.39 -12.18 7.54
C SER A 93 -31.80 -11.45 6.33
N MET A 94 -32.25 -11.82 5.14
CA MET A 94 -31.93 -11.12 3.89
C MET A 94 -32.82 -9.89 3.68
N THR A 95 -33.84 -9.72 4.50
CA THR A 95 -34.65 -8.48 4.55
C THR A 95 -34.24 -7.68 5.78
N GLU A 96 -34.12 -6.36 5.63
CA GLU A 96 -33.73 -5.48 6.71
C GLU A 96 -34.70 -5.55 7.87
N VAL A 97 -34.18 -5.82 9.06
CA VAL A 97 -34.91 -5.86 10.34
C VAL A 97 -34.08 -5.23 11.44
N LEU A 98 -34.73 -4.70 12.47
CA LEU A 98 -34.03 -4.34 13.71
C LEU A 98 -33.53 -5.63 14.37
N GLY A 99 -32.21 -5.68 14.62
CA GLY A 99 -31.58 -6.87 15.18
C GLY A 99 -32.02 -7.16 16.61
N THR A 100 -32.35 -8.41 16.88
CA THR A 100 -32.67 -8.98 18.20
C THR A 100 -31.75 -10.16 18.49
N LYS A 101 -31.89 -10.76 19.69
CA LYS A 101 -31.12 -11.95 20.06
C LYS A 101 -31.39 -13.15 19.14
N GLU A 102 -32.60 -13.23 18.57
CA GLU A 102 -33.06 -14.34 17.73
C GLU A 102 -32.79 -14.11 16.25
N LYS A 103 -32.71 -12.82 15.81
CA LYS A 103 -32.63 -12.47 14.39
C LYS A 103 -31.99 -11.11 14.19
N PHE A 104 -31.10 -10.98 13.22
CA PHE A 104 -30.61 -9.69 12.70
C PHE A 104 -30.47 -9.75 11.17
N SER A 105 -30.19 -8.63 10.53
CA SER A 105 -30.03 -8.53 9.08
C SER A 105 -28.69 -7.90 8.70
N ILE A 106 -28.33 -8.09 7.42
CA ILE A 106 -27.06 -7.64 6.85
C ILE A 106 -27.26 -6.88 5.54
N SER A 107 -26.26 -6.08 5.15
CA SER A 107 -26.29 -5.24 3.95
C SER A 107 -26.13 -5.99 2.62
N TYR A 108 -25.86 -7.31 2.64
CA TYR A 108 -25.66 -8.13 1.44
C TYR A 108 -26.62 -9.31 1.39
N PRO A 109 -27.84 -9.14 0.84
CA PRO A 109 -28.87 -10.19 0.80
C PRO A 109 -28.49 -11.42 -0.02
N GLU A 110 -27.61 -11.27 -1.02
CA GLU A 110 -27.13 -12.41 -1.84
C GLU A 110 -26.25 -13.40 -1.05
N LEU A 111 -25.84 -13.07 0.18
CA LEU A 111 -25.06 -13.98 1.02
C LEU A 111 -25.72 -15.36 1.18
N ILE A 112 -27.04 -15.42 1.17
CA ILE A 112 -27.81 -16.67 1.25
C ILE A 112 -27.49 -17.64 0.10
N ASN A 113 -27.04 -17.10 -1.06
CA ASN A 113 -26.69 -17.90 -2.23
C ASN A 113 -25.19 -18.29 -2.24
N ASP A 114 -24.38 -17.66 -1.40
CA ASP A 114 -22.93 -17.83 -1.38
C ASP A 114 -22.48 -18.78 -0.25
N VAL A 115 -23.24 -18.86 0.85
CA VAL A 115 -22.93 -19.72 2.01
C VAL A 115 -23.63 -21.09 1.93
N LYS A 116 -23.11 -22.03 2.70
CA LYS A 116 -23.68 -23.40 2.87
C LYS A 116 -23.55 -23.84 4.32
N PRO A 117 -24.28 -24.86 4.75
CA PRO A 117 -24.05 -25.49 6.07
C PRO A 117 -22.56 -25.84 6.25
N GLY A 118 -22.01 -25.43 7.40
CA GLY A 118 -20.59 -25.52 7.72
C GLY A 118 -19.77 -24.27 7.38
N SER A 119 -20.31 -23.29 6.64
CA SER A 119 -19.65 -21.98 6.49
C SER A 119 -19.59 -21.25 7.83
N ILE A 120 -18.53 -20.44 8.02
CA ILE A 120 -18.38 -19.59 9.20
C ILE A 120 -18.63 -18.14 8.79
N ILE A 121 -19.43 -17.45 9.59
CA ILE A 121 -19.66 -16.01 9.46
C ILE A 121 -19.05 -15.34 10.69
N LEU A 122 -18.17 -14.38 10.46
CA LEU A 122 -17.49 -13.62 11.52
C LEU A 122 -18.10 -12.23 11.62
N VAL A 123 -18.40 -11.79 12.83
CA VAL A 123 -18.97 -10.47 13.11
C VAL A 123 -17.99 -9.67 13.93
N ASP A 124 -17.85 -8.36 13.59
CA ASP A 124 -16.97 -7.40 14.30
C ASP A 124 -15.52 -7.91 14.37
N ASP A 125 -14.89 -8.07 13.19
CA ASP A 125 -13.51 -8.55 13.02
C ASP A 125 -13.22 -9.89 13.73
N GLY A 126 -14.25 -10.75 13.76
CA GLY A 126 -14.13 -12.08 14.35
C GLY A 126 -14.37 -12.16 15.86
N LEU A 127 -14.82 -11.07 16.48
CA LEU A 127 -15.19 -11.07 17.92
C LEU A 127 -16.34 -12.04 18.22
N VAL A 128 -17.28 -12.23 17.27
CA VAL A 128 -18.33 -13.24 17.36
C VAL A 128 -18.31 -14.11 16.12
N GLY A 129 -18.14 -15.40 16.30
CA GLY A 129 -18.19 -16.41 15.24
C GLY A 129 -19.55 -17.11 15.21
N LEU A 130 -20.10 -17.28 14.00
CA LEU A 130 -21.39 -17.93 13.74
C LEU A 130 -21.17 -19.10 12.78
N ALA A 131 -21.54 -20.30 13.16
CA ALA A 131 -21.52 -21.46 12.26
C ALA A 131 -22.87 -21.60 11.56
N VAL A 132 -22.88 -21.58 10.24
CA VAL A 132 -24.09 -21.81 9.43
C VAL A 132 -24.52 -23.27 9.57
N THR A 133 -25.74 -23.50 10.04
CA THR A 133 -26.35 -24.83 10.18
C THR A 133 -27.36 -25.12 9.10
N GLU A 134 -28.09 -24.10 8.62
CA GLU A 134 -29.11 -24.24 7.60
C GLU A 134 -29.21 -22.98 6.74
N VAL A 135 -29.56 -23.13 5.47
CA VAL A 135 -29.88 -22.04 4.54
C VAL A 135 -31.34 -22.17 4.16
N ASP A 136 -32.18 -21.28 4.71
CA ASP A 136 -33.63 -21.30 4.49
C ASP A 136 -33.99 -20.30 3.38
N HIS A 137 -33.92 -20.76 2.13
CA HIS A 137 -34.31 -19.96 0.97
C HIS A 137 -35.79 -19.59 0.94
N ALA A 138 -36.66 -20.37 1.59
CA ALA A 138 -38.10 -20.13 1.57
C ALA A 138 -38.45 -18.89 2.41
N ASN A 139 -37.77 -18.68 3.52
CA ASN A 139 -37.95 -17.55 4.41
C ASN A 139 -36.89 -16.43 4.20
N GLY A 140 -35.89 -16.64 3.34
CA GLY A 140 -34.81 -15.70 3.13
C GLY A 140 -33.93 -15.54 4.37
N GLU A 141 -33.56 -16.64 5.03
CA GLU A 141 -32.82 -16.63 6.30
C GLU A 141 -31.67 -17.64 6.29
N ILE A 142 -30.54 -17.24 6.93
CA ILE A 142 -29.44 -18.15 7.23
C ILE A 142 -29.50 -18.45 8.73
N VAL A 143 -29.62 -19.74 9.08
CA VAL A 143 -29.67 -20.19 10.48
C VAL A 143 -28.24 -20.49 10.93
N CYS A 144 -27.84 -19.88 12.04
CA CYS A 144 -26.51 -20.02 12.60
C CYS A 144 -26.54 -20.41 14.09
N VAL A 145 -25.45 -21.06 14.54
CA VAL A 145 -25.15 -21.29 15.95
C VAL A 145 -23.95 -20.42 16.33
N VAL A 146 -24.06 -19.73 17.46
CA VAL A 146 -23.01 -18.87 18.00
C VAL A 146 -21.87 -19.72 18.54
N ASN A 147 -20.65 -19.54 18.01
CA ASN A 147 -19.48 -20.31 18.39
C ASN A 147 -18.83 -19.81 19.70
N ASN A 148 -18.86 -18.49 19.92
CA ASN A 148 -18.29 -17.85 21.11
C ASN A 148 -19.13 -16.64 21.53
N SER A 149 -19.22 -16.42 22.83
CA SER A 149 -19.97 -15.30 23.40
C SER A 149 -19.32 -13.95 23.07
N GLY A 150 -20.14 -12.92 22.86
CA GLY A 150 -19.69 -11.56 22.62
C GLY A 150 -20.82 -10.58 22.38
N VAL A 151 -20.49 -9.28 22.32
CA VAL A 151 -21.45 -8.20 22.10
C VAL A 151 -21.31 -7.65 20.69
N VAL A 152 -22.39 -7.69 19.91
CA VAL A 152 -22.46 -7.12 18.58
C VAL A 152 -23.22 -5.79 18.61
N LYS A 153 -22.55 -4.72 18.18
CA LYS A 153 -23.12 -3.37 18.09
C LYS A 153 -23.71 -3.10 16.69
N ASN A 154 -24.30 -1.92 16.51
CA ASN A 154 -24.81 -1.46 15.23
C ASN A 154 -23.74 -1.45 14.13
N LYS A 155 -24.11 -1.79 12.92
CA LYS A 155 -23.35 -1.60 11.67
C LYS A 155 -21.94 -2.21 11.71
N LYS A 156 -21.80 -3.39 12.33
CA LYS A 156 -20.55 -4.12 12.43
C LYS A 156 -20.22 -4.89 11.16
N GLY A 157 -18.92 -4.99 10.87
CA GLY A 157 -18.40 -5.75 9.73
C GLY A 157 -18.77 -7.23 9.79
N ILE A 158 -19.01 -7.81 8.64
CA ILE A 158 -19.25 -9.26 8.44
C ILE A 158 -18.15 -9.77 7.51
N ASN A 159 -17.44 -10.79 7.94
CA ASN A 159 -16.50 -11.55 7.13
C ASN A 159 -17.00 -12.98 6.96
N VAL A 160 -16.71 -13.58 5.81
CA VAL A 160 -17.13 -14.95 5.51
C VAL A 160 -15.95 -15.73 4.94
N PRO A 161 -15.03 -16.18 5.80
CA PRO A 161 -13.77 -16.80 5.38
C PRO A 161 -13.98 -17.98 4.40
N GLY A 162 -13.23 -17.98 3.30
CA GLY A 162 -13.27 -19.02 2.30
C GLY A 162 -14.52 -19.04 1.40
N VAL A 163 -15.42 -18.07 1.52
CA VAL A 163 -16.62 -17.92 0.68
C VAL A 163 -16.38 -16.88 -0.40
N LYS A 164 -16.63 -17.24 -1.66
CA LYS A 164 -16.55 -16.31 -2.80
C LYS A 164 -17.86 -15.53 -2.90
N THR A 165 -17.78 -14.22 -2.67
CA THR A 165 -18.93 -13.33 -2.79
C THR A 165 -19.05 -12.70 -4.18
N LYS A 166 -20.29 -12.29 -4.55
CA LYS A 166 -20.57 -11.58 -5.81
C LYS A 166 -20.60 -10.07 -5.64
N LEU A 167 -20.00 -9.55 -4.58
CA LEU A 167 -19.89 -8.12 -4.38
C LEU A 167 -19.18 -7.45 -5.55
N PRO A 168 -19.49 -6.18 -5.91
CA PRO A 168 -18.80 -5.44 -6.97
C PRO A 168 -17.33 -5.20 -6.60
N GLY A 169 -16.48 -4.87 -7.57
CA GLY A 169 -15.07 -4.49 -7.33
C GLY A 169 -14.97 -3.14 -6.63
N ILE A 170 -15.84 -2.17 -7.00
CA ILE A 170 -16.00 -0.87 -6.35
C ILE A 170 -17.48 -0.57 -6.11
N THR A 171 -17.77 0.13 -5.02
CA THR A 171 -19.11 0.62 -4.71
C THR A 171 -19.38 1.96 -5.39
N GLU A 172 -20.65 2.43 -5.42
CA GLU A 172 -20.97 3.78 -5.89
C GLU A 172 -20.26 4.86 -5.08
N LYS A 173 -20.08 4.63 -3.76
CA LYS A 173 -19.28 5.52 -2.92
C LYS A 173 -17.82 5.53 -3.36
N ASP A 174 -17.21 4.38 -3.58
CA ASP A 174 -15.82 4.30 -4.03
C ASP A 174 -15.63 4.99 -5.39
N ARG A 175 -16.59 4.84 -6.30
CA ARG A 175 -16.59 5.55 -7.59
C ARG A 175 -16.59 7.07 -7.40
N ALA A 176 -17.47 7.58 -6.52
CA ALA A 176 -17.53 9.01 -6.21
C ALA A 176 -16.23 9.50 -5.55
N ASP A 177 -15.68 8.72 -4.62
CA ASP A 177 -14.43 9.03 -3.92
C ASP A 177 -13.23 9.06 -4.88
N ILE A 178 -13.15 8.10 -5.83
CA ILE A 178 -12.09 8.05 -6.84
C ILE A 178 -12.19 9.26 -7.78
N ILE A 179 -13.39 9.62 -8.25
CA ILE A 179 -13.59 10.82 -9.08
C ILE A 179 -13.15 12.08 -8.34
N PHE A 180 -13.55 12.23 -7.07
CA PHE A 180 -13.09 13.32 -6.22
C PHE A 180 -11.54 13.33 -6.10
N GLY A 181 -10.92 12.16 -5.94
CA GLY A 181 -9.47 12.01 -5.90
C GLY A 181 -8.78 12.45 -7.19
N ILE A 182 -9.35 12.08 -8.35
CA ILE A 182 -8.88 12.48 -9.69
C ILE A 182 -8.87 14.00 -9.83
N GLU A 183 -9.98 14.65 -9.47
CA GLU A 183 -10.15 16.11 -9.51
C GLU A 183 -9.16 16.84 -8.59
N ASN A 184 -8.69 16.16 -7.55
CA ASN A 184 -7.76 16.70 -6.57
C ASN A 184 -6.30 16.25 -6.73
N ASP A 185 -5.91 15.70 -7.89
CA ASP A 185 -4.52 15.33 -8.27
C ASP A 185 -3.85 14.40 -7.22
N ILE A 186 -4.54 13.32 -6.85
CA ILE A 186 -3.96 12.25 -6.04
C ILE A 186 -2.96 11.43 -6.86
N ASP A 187 -2.09 10.67 -6.19
CA ASP A 187 -1.02 9.91 -6.82
C ASP A 187 -1.30 8.40 -6.85
N PHE A 188 -1.98 7.88 -5.82
CA PHE A 188 -2.26 6.45 -5.64
C PHE A 188 -3.70 6.20 -5.20
N ILE A 189 -4.24 5.06 -5.60
CA ILE A 189 -5.48 4.50 -5.07
C ILE A 189 -5.14 3.16 -4.43
N ALA A 190 -5.37 3.02 -3.12
CA ALA A 190 -5.39 1.74 -2.44
C ALA A 190 -6.81 1.17 -2.51
N ALA A 191 -7.00 0.13 -3.30
CA ALA A 191 -8.30 -0.48 -3.53
C ALA A 191 -8.57 -1.57 -2.50
N SER A 192 -9.60 -1.39 -1.66
CA SER A 192 -9.96 -2.32 -0.60
C SER A 192 -10.69 -3.56 -1.12
N PHE A 193 -10.47 -4.69 -0.45
CA PHE A 193 -11.13 -5.97 -0.70
C PHE A 193 -11.03 -6.50 -2.13
N VAL A 194 -9.90 -6.27 -2.81
CA VAL A 194 -9.67 -6.81 -4.15
C VAL A 194 -9.56 -8.34 -4.09
N ARG A 195 -10.34 -9.02 -4.92
CA ARG A 195 -10.45 -10.48 -4.98
C ARG A 195 -9.96 -11.05 -6.31
N ARG A 196 -10.05 -10.28 -7.39
CA ARG A 196 -9.75 -10.74 -8.76
C ARG A 196 -9.29 -9.59 -9.66
N ALA A 197 -8.69 -9.94 -10.78
CA ALA A 197 -8.19 -8.98 -11.77
C ALA A 197 -9.27 -8.03 -12.30
N SER A 198 -10.53 -8.48 -12.42
CA SER A 198 -11.66 -7.64 -12.84
C SER A 198 -11.92 -6.47 -11.89
N ASP A 199 -11.66 -6.62 -10.58
CA ASP A 199 -11.85 -5.55 -9.61
C ASP A 199 -10.84 -4.41 -9.85
N VAL A 200 -9.60 -4.75 -10.23
CA VAL A 200 -8.57 -3.77 -10.64
C VAL A 200 -8.91 -3.15 -11.98
N GLN A 201 -9.41 -3.96 -12.93
CA GLN A 201 -9.77 -3.50 -14.27
C GLN A 201 -10.89 -2.45 -14.23
N GLU A 202 -11.88 -2.62 -13.35
CA GLU A 202 -12.97 -1.66 -13.16
C GLU A 202 -12.43 -0.27 -12.76
N ILE A 203 -11.43 -0.21 -11.86
CA ILE A 203 -10.77 1.04 -11.48
C ILE A 203 -9.95 1.59 -12.66
N ARG A 204 -9.24 0.74 -13.41
CA ARG A 204 -8.50 1.15 -14.61
C ARG A 204 -9.41 1.81 -15.64
N ASP A 205 -10.59 1.24 -15.87
CA ASP A 205 -11.56 1.77 -16.83
C ASP A 205 -12.10 3.12 -16.37
N LEU A 206 -12.41 3.28 -15.09
CA LEU A 206 -12.80 4.56 -14.51
C LEU A 206 -11.70 5.62 -14.65
N LEU A 207 -10.45 5.28 -14.37
CA LEU A 207 -9.32 6.19 -14.55
C LEU A 207 -9.13 6.59 -16.02
N LYS A 208 -9.35 5.67 -16.94
CA LYS A 208 -9.28 5.92 -18.39
C LYS A 208 -10.41 6.84 -18.85
N GLU A 209 -11.63 6.63 -18.39
CA GLU A 209 -12.80 7.47 -18.66
C GLU A 209 -12.55 8.93 -18.27
N HIS A 210 -11.85 9.16 -17.15
CA HIS A 210 -11.52 10.48 -16.63
C HIS A 210 -10.12 11.00 -17.05
N ASN A 211 -9.45 10.38 -18.02
CA ASN A 211 -8.09 10.74 -18.49
C ASN A 211 -7.03 10.78 -17.36
N ALA A 212 -7.17 9.93 -16.34
CA ALA A 212 -6.36 9.89 -15.14
C ALA A 212 -5.48 8.62 -15.03
N THR A 213 -5.09 8.03 -16.15
CA THR A 213 -4.30 6.77 -16.21
C THR A 213 -2.93 6.86 -15.57
N HIS A 214 -2.49 8.05 -15.17
CA HIS A 214 -1.25 8.29 -14.42
C HIS A 214 -1.35 7.92 -12.94
N ILE A 215 -2.57 7.83 -12.38
CA ILE A 215 -2.79 7.42 -10.99
C ILE A 215 -2.52 5.93 -10.88
N GLN A 216 -1.69 5.55 -9.90
CA GLN A 216 -1.29 4.16 -9.70
C GLN A 216 -2.27 3.43 -8.79
N ILE A 217 -2.60 2.18 -9.14
CA ILE A 217 -3.51 1.33 -8.38
C ILE A 217 -2.71 0.34 -7.53
N ILE A 218 -2.95 0.37 -6.22
CA ILE A 218 -2.34 -0.47 -5.19
C ILE A 218 -3.44 -1.32 -4.55
N PRO A 219 -3.78 -2.49 -5.11
CA PRO A 219 -4.79 -3.37 -4.53
C PRO A 219 -4.38 -3.79 -3.12
N LYS A 220 -5.36 -3.87 -2.22
CA LYS A 220 -5.19 -4.41 -0.88
C LYS A 220 -5.60 -5.89 -0.89
N ILE A 221 -4.67 -6.75 -0.49
CA ILE A 221 -4.93 -8.19 -0.37
C ILE A 221 -5.33 -8.45 1.08
N GLU A 222 -6.59 -8.79 1.25
CA GLU A 222 -7.31 -8.84 2.53
C GLU A 222 -8.06 -10.16 2.75
N ASN A 223 -8.13 -11.04 1.74
CA ASN A 223 -8.92 -12.26 1.78
C ASN A 223 -8.26 -13.40 0.98
N GLN A 224 -8.76 -14.62 1.19
CA GLN A 224 -8.23 -15.81 0.53
C GLN A 224 -8.37 -15.76 -1.00
N GLU A 225 -9.49 -15.25 -1.54
CA GLU A 225 -9.70 -15.17 -2.99
C GLU A 225 -8.66 -14.26 -3.65
N GLY A 226 -8.31 -13.12 -3.02
CA GLY A 226 -7.26 -12.23 -3.49
C GLY A 226 -5.87 -12.88 -3.44
N ILE A 227 -5.60 -13.72 -2.43
CA ILE A 227 -4.35 -14.49 -2.33
C ILE A 227 -4.27 -15.51 -3.47
N ASP A 228 -5.34 -16.25 -3.72
CA ASP A 228 -5.40 -17.27 -4.76
C ASP A 228 -5.21 -16.67 -6.16
N ASN A 229 -5.76 -15.48 -6.41
CA ASN A 229 -5.74 -14.79 -7.70
C ASN A 229 -4.60 -13.76 -7.82
N ILE A 230 -3.60 -13.82 -6.95
CA ILE A 230 -2.59 -12.76 -6.84
C ILE A 230 -1.83 -12.48 -8.14
N ASP A 231 -1.53 -13.49 -8.95
CA ASP A 231 -0.73 -13.31 -10.16
C ASP A 231 -1.48 -12.48 -11.21
N GLU A 232 -2.77 -12.74 -11.41
CA GLU A 232 -3.61 -11.96 -12.32
C GLU A 232 -3.92 -10.54 -11.79
N ILE A 233 -4.12 -10.39 -10.47
CA ILE A 233 -4.28 -9.09 -9.82
C ILE A 233 -3.02 -8.26 -10.01
N LEU A 234 -1.86 -8.85 -9.70
CA LEU A 234 -0.57 -8.17 -9.78
C LEU A 234 -0.23 -7.77 -11.22
N ALA A 235 -0.64 -8.55 -12.23
CA ALA A 235 -0.43 -8.22 -13.64
C ALA A 235 -1.04 -6.86 -14.01
N LEU A 236 -2.24 -6.54 -13.50
CA LEU A 236 -2.97 -5.30 -13.78
C LEU A 236 -2.67 -4.17 -12.80
N SER A 237 -1.90 -4.40 -11.73
CA SER A 237 -1.65 -3.44 -10.66
C SER A 237 -0.32 -2.70 -10.85
N ASP A 238 -0.14 -1.57 -10.15
CA ASP A 238 1.12 -0.81 -10.12
C ASP A 238 1.97 -1.09 -8.88
N GLY A 239 1.39 -1.74 -7.89
CA GLY A 239 1.99 -2.17 -6.64
C GLY A 239 0.99 -3.03 -5.87
N LEU A 240 1.23 -3.25 -4.58
CA LEU A 240 0.37 -4.06 -3.72
C LEU A 240 0.40 -3.55 -2.28
N MET A 241 -0.69 -3.76 -1.54
CA MET A 241 -0.71 -3.61 -0.08
C MET A 241 -1.06 -4.93 0.59
N VAL A 242 -0.19 -5.39 1.48
CA VAL A 242 -0.46 -6.52 2.37
C VAL A 242 -1.18 -5.97 3.60
N ALA A 243 -2.50 -6.04 3.61
CA ALA A 243 -3.36 -5.47 4.65
C ALA A 243 -3.64 -6.55 5.71
N ARG A 244 -2.72 -6.70 6.65
CA ARG A 244 -2.66 -7.84 7.57
C ARG A 244 -3.79 -7.88 8.59
N GLY A 245 -4.40 -6.73 8.90
CA GLY A 245 -5.54 -6.65 9.82
C GLY A 245 -6.73 -7.45 9.30
N ASP A 246 -7.26 -7.04 8.15
CA ASP A 246 -8.42 -7.68 7.53
C ASP A 246 -8.06 -9.10 7.04
N MET A 247 -6.85 -9.29 6.51
CA MET A 247 -6.36 -10.61 6.12
C MET A 247 -6.37 -11.60 7.30
N GLY A 248 -5.97 -11.18 8.51
CA GLY A 248 -5.94 -12.04 9.69
C GLY A 248 -7.33 -12.39 10.26
N VAL A 249 -8.39 -11.75 9.75
CA VAL A 249 -9.79 -12.16 10.00
C VAL A 249 -10.23 -13.21 8.99
N GLU A 250 -9.75 -13.12 7.76
CA GLU A 250 -10.16 -13.96 6.61
C GLU A 250 -9.37 -15.26 6.49
N ILE A 251 -8.13 -15.31 7.01
CA ILE A 251 -7.29 -16.52 7.01
C ILE A 251 -6.75 -16.79 8.42
N PRO A 252 -6.29 -18.05 8.71
CA PRO A 252 -5.66 -18.35 9.99
C PRO A 252 -4.46 -17.43 10.30
N ALA A 253 -4.38 -16.95 11.53
CA ALA A 253 -3.36 -15.97 11.94
C ALA A 253 -1.92 -16.43 11.66
N GLU A 254 -1.66 -17.74 11.80
CA GLU A 254 -0.36 -18.35 11.50
C GLU A 254 0.03 -18.33 10.02
N GLU A 255 -0.95 -18.21 9.11
CA GLU A 255 -0.71 -18.12 7.67
C GLU A 255 -0.31 -16.70 7.23
N VAL A 256 -0.73 -15.66 7.97
CA VAL A 256 -0.49 -14.26 7.61
C VAL A 256 1.00 -13.95 7.35
N PRO A 257 1.96 -14.37 8.20
CA PRO A 257 3.38 -14.11 7.93
C PRO A 257 3.91 -14.85 6.69
N ILE A 258 3.37 -16.03 6.38
CA ILE A 258 3.76 -16.83 5.20
C ILE A 258 3.26 -16.14 3.93
N VAL A 259 1.99 -15.73 3.93
CA VAL A 259 1.38 -14.99 2.83
C VAL A 259 2.09 -13.66 2.60
N GLN A 260 2.38 -12.88 3.67
CA GLN A 260 3.16 -11.65 3.58
C GLN A 260 4.47 -11.84 2.81
N LYS A 261 5.27 -12.85 3.19
CA LYS A 261 6.55 -13.16 2.55
C LYS A 261 6.37 -13.54 1.07
N ALA A 262 5.35 -14.32 0.76
CA ALA A 262 5.04 -14.73 -0.61
C ALA A 262 4.65 -13.53 -1.48
N LEU A 263 3.76 -12.65 -1.00
CA LEU A 263 3.31 -11.45 -1.70
C LEU A 263 4.46 -10.46 -1.94
N ILE A 264 5.27 -10.18 -0.92
CA ILE A 264 6.46 -9.32 -1.04
C ILE A 264 7.41 -9.87 -2.11
N LYS A 265 7.68 -11.18 -2.09
CA LYS A 265 8.57 -11.82 -3.07
C LYS A 265 8.03 -11.71 -4.50
N LYS A 266 6.73 -11.88 -4.72
CA LYS A 266 6.09 -11.72 -6.04
C LYS A 266 6.21 -10.28 -6.54
N CYS A 267 5.93 -9.28 -5.70
CA CYS A 267 6.07 -7.86 -6.03
C CYS A 267 7.52 -7.52 -6.39
N ASN A 268 8.49 -7.96 -5.60
CA ASN A 268 9.90 -7.75 -5.87
C ASN A 268 10.33 -8.38 -7.20
N ALA A 269 9.83 -9.57 -7.53
CA ALA A 269 10.12 -10.21 -8.81
C ALA A 269 9.65 -9.40 -10.02
N CYS A 270 8.51 -8.72 -9.89
CA CYS A 270 7.94 -7.87 -10.95
C CYS A 270 8.46 -6.42 -10.92
N GLY A 271 9.24 -6.02 -9.91
CA GLY A 271 9.67 -4.62 -9.72
C GLY A 271 8.52 -3.68 -9.36
N LYS A 272 7.45 -4.19 -8.76
CA LYS A 272 6.29 -3.41 -8.30
C LYS A 272 6.40 -3.16 -6.80
N PRO A 273 6.17 -1.92 -6.30
CA PRO A 273 6.29 -1.62 -4.88
C PRO A 273 5.23 -2.36 -4.06
N VAL A 274 5.63 -2.77 -2.86
CA VAL A 274 4.73 -3.41 -1.89
C VAL A 274 4.74 -2.67 -0.56
N ILE A 275 3.55 -2.46 0.00
CA ILE A 275 3.32 -1.83 1.30
C ILE A 275 2.95 -2.95 2.30
N THR A 276 3.67 -3.04 3.41
CA THR A 276 3.25 -3.86 4.55
C THR A 276 2.49 -2.97 5.53
N ALA A 277 1.24 -3.32 5.80
CA ALA A 277 0.28 -2.47 6.48
C ALA A 277 -0.33 -3.12 7.73
N THR A 278 -0.87 -2.27 8.58
CA THR A 278 -1.63 -2.55 9.81
C THR A 278 -0.83 -3.15 10.96
N GLN A 279 -1.14 -2.69 12.17
CA GLN A 279 -0.57 -3.19 13.44
C GLN A 279 0.97 -3.21 13.50
N MET A 280 1.62 -2.26 12.81
CA MET A 280 3.08 -2.21 12.79
C MET A 280 3.69 -1.70 14.10
N LEU A 281 3.17 -0.59 14.65
CA LEU A 281 3.55 0.00 15.92
C LEU A 281 2.29 0.34 16.74
N ASP A 282 1.29 -0.54 16.74
CA ASP A 282 -0.06 -0.31 17.26
C ASP A 282 -0.09 0.24 18.68
N SER A 283 0.78 -0.26 19.55
CA SER A 283 0.89 0.20 20.95
C SER A 283 1.27 1.69 21.05
N MET A 284 1.90 2.24 20.00
CA MET A 284 2.27 3.68 19.94
C MET A 284 1.07 4.60 19.70
N GLN A 285 -0.13 4.09 19.51
CA GLN A 285 -1.34 4.89 19.62
C GLN A 285 -1.52 5.47 21.02
N ARG A 286 -1.05 4.77 22.05
CA ARG A 286 -1.24 5.12 23.47
C ARG A 286 0.07 5.24 24.25
N ASN A 287 1.17 4.73 23.72
CA ASN A 287 2.46 4.69 24.39
C ASN A 287 3.55 5.39 23.56
N PRO A 288 4.51 6.10 24.20
CA PRO A 288 5.57 6.80 23.47
C PRO A 288 6.65 5.87 22.88
N ARG A 289 6.58 4.57 23.16
CA ARG A 289 7.52 3.55 22.66
C ARG A 289 6.77 2.29 22.24
N PRO A 290 7.24 1.60 21.18
CA PRO A 290 6.66 0.34 20.76
C PRO A 290 7.08 -0.80 21.69
N THR A 291 6.39 -1.93 21.57
CA THR A 291 6.84 -3.20 22.11
C THR A 291 8.04 -3.75 21.31
N ARG A 292 8.75 -4.72 21.90
CA ARG A 292 9.82 -5.44 21.18
C ARG A 292 9.29 -6.26 20.00
N ALA A 293 8.09 -6.80 20.13
CA ALA A 293 7.43 -7.57 19.07
C ALA A 293 7.15 -6.69 17.86
N GLU A 294 6.60 -5.49 18.07
CA GLU A 294 6.32 -4.52 17.01
C GLU A 294 7.58 -4.03 16.29
N ALA A 295 8.64 -3.69 17.06
CA ALA A 295 9.92 -3.34 16.46
C ALA A 295 10.51 -4.49 15.65
N GLY A 296 10.33 -5.74 16.11
CA GLY A 296 10.71 -6.95 15.39
C GLY A 296 9.88 -7.16 14.12
N ASP A 297 8.58 -6.88 14.15
CA ASP A 297 7.68 -7.01 13.01
C ASP A 297 8.04 -6.04 11.88
N VAL A 298 8.27 -4.76 12.20
CA VAL A 298 8.77 -3.78 11.23
C VAL A 298 10.09 -4.24 10.60
N ALA A 299 11.05 -4.68 11.43
CA ALA A 299 12.34 -5.16 10.95
C ALA A 299 12.17 -6.39 10.04
N ASN A 300 11.30 -7.34 10.38
CA ASN A 300 11.03 -8.51 9.57
C ASN A 300 10.42 -8.16 8.21
N ALA A 301 9.46 -7.23 8.14
CA ALA A 301 8.91 -6.76 6.86
C ALA A 301 10.02 -6.19 5.96
N ILE A 302 10.99 -5.45 6.52
CA ILE A 302 12.14 -4.93 5.79
C ILE A 302 13.08 -6.06 5.35
N PHE A 303 13.34 -7.05 6.20
CA PHE A 303 14.12 -8.24 5.84
C PHE A 303 13.43 -9.09 4.77
N ASP A 304 12.11 -9.10 4.72
CA ASP A 304 11.33 -9.77 3.67
C ASP A 304 11.44 -9.06 2.32
N GLY A 305 11.80 -7.76 2.33
CA GLY A 305 11.99 -6.94 1.12
C GLY A 305 10.86 -5.98 0.82
N THR A 306 10.04 -5.59 1.79
CA THR A 306 8.98 -4.59 1.58
C THR A 306 9.55 -3.27 1.07
N ASP A 307 8.82 -2.57 0.21
CA ASP A 307 9.18 -1.23 -0.28
C ASP A 307 8.77 -0.14 0.71
N ALA A 308 7.62 -0.34 1.35
CA ALA A 308 7.08 0.61 2.31
C ALA A 308 6.44 -0.10 3.51
N VAL A 309 6.42 0.60 4.63
CA VAL A 309 5.71 0.24 5.85
C VAL A 309 4.68 1.32 6.18
N MET A 310 3.54 0.95 6.74
CA MET A 310 2.42 1.87 6.96
C MET A 310 2.08 2.00 8.44
N LEU A 311 1.82 3.24 8.87
CA LEU A 311 1.19 3.60 10.13
C LEU A 311 -0.28 3.94 9.87
N SER A 312 -1.18 3.35 10.65
CA SER A 312 -2.64 3.53 10.58
C SER A 312 -3.12 4.42 11.72
N GLY A 313 -3.68 3.84 12.78
CA GLY A 313 -4.14 4.56 13.97
C GLY A 313 -3.02 5.33 14.66
N GLU A 314 -1.79 4.82 14.62
CA GLU A 314 -0.61 5.40 15.24
C GLU A 314 -0.36 6.85 14.79
N SER A 315 -0.61 7.14 13.51
CA SER A 315 -0.45 8.48 12.95
C SER A 315 -1.76 9.24 12.79
N ALA A 316 -2.91 8.55 12.67
CA ALA A 316 -4.20 9.17 12.39
C ALA A 316 -4.91 9.69 13.65
N ALA A 317 -4.90 8.92 14.74
CA ALA A 317 -5.69 9.16 15.94
C ALA A 317 -4.90 8.96 17.25
N GLY A 318 -3.66 8.45 17.18
CA GLY A 318 -2.84 8.17 18.34
C GLY A 318 -2.32 9.44 19.04
N ASP A 319 -1.89 9.28 20.29
CA ASP A 319 -1.34 10.37 21.12
C ASP A 319 0.09 10.76 20.70
N TYR A 320 0.81 9.87 19.98
CA TYR A 320 2.24 10.00 19.63
C TYR A 320 2.52 9.91 18.12
N PRO A 321 1.82 10.66 17.23
CA PRO A 321 1.92 10.48 15.79
C PRO A 321 3.34 10.74 15.24
N VAL A 322 4.01 11.79 15.70
CA VAL A 322 5.35 12.17 15.24
C VAL A 322 6.41 11.18 15.73
N GLU A 323 6.29 10.76 16.99
CA GLU A 323 7.18 9.77 17.62
C GLU A 323 7.05 8.41 16.94
N ALA A 324 5.85 8.00 16.53
CA ALA A 324 5.62 6.78 15.77
C ALA A 324 6.36 6.79 14.44
N VAL A 325 6.30 7.91 13.68
CA VAL A 325 7.04 8.05 12.41
C VAL A 325 8.55 8.07 12.65
N LYS A 326 9.04 8.78 13.66
CA LYS A 326 10.48 8.79 14.03
C LYS A 326 10.98 7.41 14.40
N THR A 327 10.20 6.68 15.20
CA THR A 327 10.52 5.30 15.62
C THR A 327 10.55 4.36 14.40
N MET A 328 9.54 4.42 13.55
CA MET A 328 9.47 3.67 12.30
C MET A 328 10.70 3.95 11.42
N ALA A 329 11.04 5.23 11.23
CA ALA A 329 12.21 5.64 10.45
C ALA A 329 13.53 5.12 11.05
N SER A 330 13.66 5.14 12.37
CA SER A 330 14.82 4.63 13.09
C SER A 330 15.00 3.13 12.89
N ILE A 331 13.91 2.35 13.01
CA ILE A 331 13.92 0.89 12.77
C ILE A 331 14.31 0.62 11.31
N CYS A 332 13.71 1.34 10.35
CA CYS A 332 14.07 1.21 8.93
C CYS A 332 15.57 1.40 8.71
N VAL A 333 16.12 2.53 9.16
CA VAL A 333 17.55 2.86 8.99
C VAL A 333 18.45 1.81 9.64
N ARG A 334 18.09 1.34 10.84
CA ARG A 334 18.91 0.35 11.56
C ARG A 334 18.90 -1.00 10.86
N THR A 335 17.72 -1.48 10.44
CA THR A 335 17.56 -2.76 9.75
C THR A 335 18.25 -2.76 8.39
N GLU A 336 18.14 -1.67 7.63
CA GLU A 336 18.76 -1.51 6.31
C GLU A 336 20.31 -1.57 6.37
N ARG A 337 20.91 -1.19 7.49
CA ARG A 337 22.37 -1.33 7.68
C ARG A 337 22.82 -2.79 7.72
N GLU A 338 22.00 -3.68 8.29
CA GLU A 338 22.28 -5.12 8.33
C GLU A 338 22.09 -5.79 6.95
N LEU A 339 21.25 -5.21 6.09
CA LEU A 339 21.05 -5.71 4.72
C LEU A 339 22.22 -5.36 3.79
N ARG A 340 23.01 -4.34 4.12
CA ARG A 340 24.17 -3.94 3.30
C ARG A 340 25.22 -5.06 3.27
N GLY A 341 25.53 -5.51 2.07
CA GLY A 341 26.50 -6.59 1.85
C GLY A 341 25.93 -8.00 1.92
N GLN A 342 24.67 -8.18 2.22
CA GLN A 342 24.01 -9.49 2.14
C GLN A 342 23.43 -9.68 0.73
N ASP A 343 23.83 -10.76 0.04
CA ASP A 343 23.25 -11.17 -1.25
C ASP A 343 21.85 -11.79 -1.09
N LYS A 344 21.05 -11.29 -0.12
CA LYS A 344 19.74 -11.85 0.21
C LYS A 344 18.72 -11.72 -0.93
N PHE A 345 18.84 -10.69 -1.76
CA PHE A 345 17.93 -10.42 -2.85
C PHE A 345 18.45 -10.97 -4.19
N LYS A 346 19.04 -12.17 -4.20
CA LYS A 346 19.29 -12.89 -5.45
C LYS A 346 17.95 -13.30 -6.05
N LEU A 347 17.45 -12.50 -6.99
CA LEU A 347 16.35 -12.94 -7.82
C LEU A 347 16.83 -14.13 -8.65
N LYS A 348 16.25 -15.31 -8.39
CA LYS A 348 16.63 -16.57 -9.06
C LYS A 348 16.11 -16.64 -10.50
N THR A 349 15.09 -15.83 -10.81
CA THR A 349 14.45 -15.81 -12.13
C THR A 349 14.45 -14.40 -12.67
N TYR A 350 14.89 -14.22 -13.90
CA TYR A 350 14.78 -12.99 -14.68
C TYR A 350 14.41 -13.38 -16.10
N ASP A 351 13.66 -12.52 -16.77
CA ASP A 351 13.41 -12.66 -18.20
C ASP A 351 14.66 -12.24 -18.96
N ALA A 352 15.36 -13.21 -19.52
CA ALA A 352 16.60 -12.98 -20.26
C ALA A 352 16.35 -12.22 -21.58
N SER A 353 15.11 -12.10 -22.03
CA SER A 353 14.72 -11.39 -23.26
C SER A 353 14.44 -9.91 -23.02
N ASP A 354 14.20 -9.45 -21.77
CA ASP A 354 13.96 -8.07 -21.43
C ASP A 354 15.28 -7.29 -21.27
N VAL A 355 15.52 -6.37 -22.21
CA VAL A 355 16.70 -5.49 -22.21
C VAL A 355 16.76 -4.60 -20.97
N ALA A 356 15.64 -4.03 -20.54
CA ALA A 356 15.57 -3.14 -19.37
C ALA A 356 15.93 -3.90 -18.09
N GLU A 357 15.47 -5.14 -17.96
CA GLU A 357 15.82 -6.04 -16.88
C GLU A 357 17.33 -6.36 -16.85
N ALA A 358 17.90 -6.70 -18.02
CA ALA A 358 19.32 -7.01 -18.15
C ALA A 358 20.20 -5.80 -17.77
N ILE A 359 19.84 -4.60 -18.21
CA ILE A 359 20.53 -3.35 -17.87
C ILE A 359 20.40 -3.04 -16.38
N ALA A 360 19.22 -3.12 -15.79
CA ALA A 360 18.99 -2.83 -14.38
C ALA A 360 19.84 -3.75 -13.47
N ARG A 361 19.91 -5.02 -13.80
CA ARG A 361 20.78 -6.01 -13.15
C ARG A 361 22.24 -5.65 -13.28
N SER A 362 22.68 -5.29 -14.50
CA SER A 362 24.06 -4.89 -14.76
C SER A 362 24.44 -3.63 -13.99
N VAL A 363 23.52 -2.66 -13.89
CA VAL A 363 23.69 -1.43 -13.07
C VAL A 363 23.93 -1.79 -11.60
N ALA A 364 23.08 -2.62 -11.01
CA ALA A 364 23.21 -3.01 -9.61
C ALA A 364 24.51 -3.80 -9.34
N HIS A 365 24.88 -4.69 -10.25
CA HIS A 365 26.11 -5.47 -10.16
C HIS A 365 27.38 -4.60 -10.34
N THR A 366 27.38 -3.69 -11.30
CA THR A 366 28.49 -2.75 -11.54
C THR A 366 28.68 -1.82 -10.35
N ALA A 367 27.58 -1.30 -9.77
CA ALA A 367 27.64 -0.47 -8.59
C ALA A 367 28.29 -1.20 -7.40
N LYS A 368 27.96 -2.48 -7.21
CA LYS A 368 28.56 -3.32 -6.17
C LYS A 368 30.05 -3.56 -6.40
N ASN A 369 30.42 -3.95 -7.60
CA ASN A 369 31.81 -4.33 -7.93
C ASN A 369 32.78 -3.14 -7.86
N LEU A 370 32.35 -1.96 -8.25
CA LEU A 370 33.18 -0.74 -8.25
C LEU A 370 32.97 0.12 -6.98
N ASP A 371 32.22 -0.36 -5.99
CA ASP A 371 31.82 0.37 -4.77
C ASP A 371 31.22 1.77 -5.06
N ILE A 372 30.46 1.87 -6.16
CA ILE A 372 29.82 3.13 -6.55
C ILE A 372 28.66 3.42 -5.60
N LYS A 373 28.63 4.66 -5.09
CA LYS A 373 27.67 5.10 -4.08
C LYS A 373 26.37 5.66 -4.66
N THR A 374 26.38 6.06 -5.95
CA THR A 374 25.26 6.76 -6.58
C THR A 374 24.98 6.22 -7.98
N ILE A 375 23.71 5.85 -8.20
CA ILE A 375 23.15 5.49 -9.48
C ILE A 375 22.15 6.59 -9.85
N VAL A 376 22.31 7.21 -11.02
CA VAL A 376 21.35 8.16 -11.57
C VAL A 376 20.53 7.47 -12.65
N ALA A 377 19.23 7.39 -12.45
CA ALA A 377 18.28 6.80 -13.38
C ALA A 377 17.39 7.90 -14.00
N ALA A 378 17.67 8.26 -15.25
CA ALA A 378 16.82 9.17 -15.99
C ALA A 378 15.57 8.42 -16.49
N THR A 379 14.38 8.96 -16.18
CA THR A 379 13.13 8.24 -16.47
C THR A 379 11.96 9.18 -16.74
N GLN A 380 11.14 8.82 -17.69
CA GLN A 380 9.86 9.47 -17.97
C GLN A 380 8.68 8.75 -17.31
N SER A 381 8.72 7.42 -17.21
CA SER A 381 7.61 6.61 -16.67
C SER A 381 7.86 6.09 -15.24
N GLY A 382 9.08 6.23 -14.73
CA GLY A 382 9.49 5.63 -13.48
C GLY A 382 9.93 4.15 -13.60
N HIS A 383 9.92 3.57 -14.81
CA HIS A 383 10.25 2.16 -15.02
C HIS A 383 11.70 1.84 -14.64
N THR A 384 12.67 2.59 -15.16
CA THR A 384 14.11 2.36 -14.90
C THR A 384 14.46 2.29 -13.41
N PRO A 385 14.10 3.30 -12.57
CA PRO A 385 14.42 3.25 -11.14
C PRO A 385 13.67 2.12 -10.40
N LYS A 386 12.45 1.74 -10.82
CA LYS A 386 11.74 0.59 -10.26
C LYS A 386 12.50 -0.71 -10.53
N MET A 387 12.98 -0.91 -11.77
CA MET A 387 13.76 -2.09 -12.15
C MET A 387 15.10 -2.17 -11.43
N ILE A 388 15.77 -1.06 -11.18
CA ILE A 388 17.01 -1.04 -10.39
C ILE A 388 16.72 -1.31 -8.92
N SER A 389 15.65 -0.70 -8.38
CA SER A 389 15.23 -0.87 -6.97
C SER A 389 14.99 -2.33 -6.61
N LYS A 390 14.42 -3.14 -7.52
CA LYS A 390 14.14 -4.57 -7.24
C LYS A 390 15.39 -5.38 -6.92
N TYR A 391 16.58 -4.95 -7.38
CA TYR A 391 17.86 -5.56 -7.06
C TYR A 391 18.47 -5.09 -5.74
N ARG A 392 17.79 -4.16 -5.02
CA ARG A 392 18.22 -3.65 -3.70
C ARG A 392 19.69 -3.27 -3.64
N PRO A 393 20.23 -2.43 -4.58
CA PRO A 393 21.64 -2.07 -4.58
C PRO A 393 22.03 -1.36 -3.30
N SER A 394 23.31 -1.48 -2.91
CA SER A 394 23.88 -0.70 -1.79
C SER A 394 24.03 0.78 -2.14
N ALA A 395 24.11 1.13 -3.41
CA ALA A 395 24.13 2.48 -3.92
C ALA A 395 22.78 3.20 -3.72
N ASN A 396 22.82 4.53 -3.61
CA ASN A 396 21.63 5.37 -3.65
C ASN A 396 21.08 5.43 -5.08
N ILE A 397 19.77 5.37 -5.24
CA ILE A 397 19.11 5.48 -6.55
C ILE A 397 18.51 6.89 -6.64
N MET A 398 19.15 7.75 -7.41
CA MET A 398 18.62 9.06 -7.76
C MET A 398 17.84 8.93 -9.06
N ALA A 399 16.53 9.13 -9.01
CA ALA A 399 15.70 9.18 -10.21
C ALA A 399 15.55 10.63 -10.67
N VAL A 400 15.91 10.94 -11.91
CA VAL A 400 15.67 12.24 -12.50
C VAL A 400 14.46 12.15 -13.46
N THR A 401 13.46 12.98 -13.19
CA THR A 401 12.18 13.02 -13.90
C THR A 401 11.91 14.42 -14.44
N TYR A 402 10.84 14.58 -15.21
CA TYR A 402 10.56 15.86 -15.88
C TYR A 402 9.32 16.56 -15.35
N THR A 403 8.59 15.94 -14.42
CA THR A 403 7.40 16.53 -13.81
C THR A 403 7.27 16.11 -12.33
N GLU A 404 6.67 16.97 -11.51
CA GLU A 404 6.38 16.66 -10.10
C GLU A 404 5.47 15.43 -9.94
N ARG A 405 4.54 15.21 -10.88
CA ARG A 405 3.66 14.04 -10.88
C ARG A 405 4.46 12.74 -11.01
N GLN A 406 5.42 12.70 -11.94
CA GLN A 406 6.32 11.55 -12.08
C GLN A 406 7.22 11.37 -10.85
N GLN A 407 7.68 12.47 -10.26
CA GLN A 407 8.43 12.45 -9.01
C GLN A 407 7.62 11.79 -7.88
N ARG A 408 6.36 12.20 -7.69
CA ARG A 408 5.47 11.64 -6.66
C ARG A 408 5.11 10.16 -6.92
N ALA A 409 4.99 9.76 -8.16
CA ALA A 409 4.73 8.37 -8.56
C ALA A 409 5.83 7.37 -8.11
N LEU A 410 7.01 7.87 -7.75
CA LEU A 410 8.13 7.08 -7.21
C LEU A 410 8.22 7.08 -5.67
N ALA A 411 7.30 7.75 -4.99
CA ALA A 411 7.34 7.90 -3.54
C ALA A 411 7.21 6.58 -2.75
N LEU A 412 6.67 5.53 -3.36
CA LEU A 412 6.55 4.18 -2.78
C LEU A 412 7.73 3.27 -3.11
N VAL A 413 8.62 3.65 -4.03
CA VAL A 413 9.69 2.77 -4.53
C VAL A 413 10.88 2.78 -3.59
N TRP A 414 11.29 1.61 -3.10
CA TRP A 414 12.39 1.45 -2.16
C TRP A 414 13.69 2.07 -2.68
N GLY A 415 14.37 2.81 -1.82
CA GLY A 415 15.69 3.38 -2.10
C GLY A 415 15.73 4.49 -3.15
N VAL A 416 14.63 4.73 -3.89
CA VAL A 416 14.57 5.75 -4.93
C VAL A 416 14.34 7.13 -4.32
N GLN A 417 15.16 8.10 -4.77
CA GLN A 417 15.00 9.51 -4.47
C GLN A 417 14.77 10.27 -5.76
N PRO A 418 13.53 10.71 -5.99
CA PRO A 418 13.15 11.34 -7.23
C PRO A 418 13.37 12.87 -7.19
N PHE A 419 13.94 13.40 -8.28
CA PHE A 419 14.17 14.83 -8.49
C PHE A 419 13.60 15.24 -9.84
N VAL A 420 13.10 16.48 -9.93
CA VAL A 420 12.64 17.06 -11.19
C VAL A 420 13.79 17.88 -11.78
N ILE A 421 14.04 17.66 -13.06
CA ILE A 421 14.96 18.45 -13.89
C ILE A 421 14.26 18.93 -15.15
N ASP A 422 14.81 19.93 -15.81
CA ASP A 422 14.37 20.32 -17.14
C ASP A 422 14.58 19.18 -18.15
N ARG A 423 13.70 19.06 -19.11
CA ARG A 423 13.80 18.00 -20.13
C ARG A 423 15.01 18.27 -21.02
N PRO A 424 16.02 17.38 -21.04
CA PRO A 424 17.22 17.59 -21.88
C PRO A 424 16.89 17.46 -23.36
N ALA A 425 17.52 18.28 -24.19
CA ALA A 425 17.41 18.22 -25.63
C ALA A 425 18.33 17.14 -26.25
N SER A 426 19.33 16.69 -25.52
CA SER A 426 20.29 15.68 -25.97
C SER A 426 20.75 14.78 -24.83
N THR A 427 21.37 13.65 -25.20
CA THR A 427 22.00 12.73 -24.24
C THR A 427 23.14 13.40 -23.47
N ASP A 428 23.94 14.25 -24.14
CA ASP A 428 25.06 14.95 -23.48
C ASP A 428 24.56 15.97 -22.46
N GLU A 429 23.50 16.69 -22.78
CA GLU A 429 22.83 17.58 -21.83
C GLU A 429 22.26 16.81 -20.64
N MET A 430 21.64 15.64 -20.87
CA MET A 430 21.16 14.76 -19.80
C MET A 430 22.32 14.36 -18.87
N PHE A 431 23.48 14.01 -19.39
CA PHE A 431 24.64 13.65 -18.59
C PHE A 431 25.16 14.83 -17.76
N LYS A 432 25.16 16.02 -18.33
CA LYS A 432 25.53 17.24 -17.63
C LYS A 432 24.56 17.56 -16.50
N LEU A 433 23.26 17.62 -16.79
CA LEU A 433 22.22 17.86 -15.77
C LEU A 433 22.25 16.81 -14.66
N ALA A 434 22.47 15.53 -14.99
CA ALA A 434 22.60 14.46 -14.00
C ALA A 434 23.85 14.65 -13.13
N ASN A 435 24.97 15.08 -13.70
CA ASN A 435 26.18 15.40 -12.94
C ASN A 435 25.95 16.57 -11.97
N ASP A 436 25.37 17.66 -12.50
CA ASP A 436 25.16 18.89 -11.74
C ASP A 436 24.22 18.66 -10.54
N ILE A 437 23.10 17.94 -10.74
CA ILE A 437 22.15 17.65 -9.65
C ILE A 437 22.75 16.70 -8.59
N VAL A 438 23.59 15.75 -8.98
CA VAL A 438 24.26 14.84 -8.05
C VAL A 438 25.19 15.63 -7.11
N LEU A 439 25.96 16.56 -7.65
CA LEU A 439 26.86 17.44 -6.88
C LEU A 439 26.04 18.42 -6.00
N GLU A 440 25.03 19.07 -6.57
CA GLU A 440 24.16 20.02 -5.86
C GLU A 440 23.47 19.37 -4.64
N LYS A 441 22.96 18.16 -4.81
CA LYS A 441 22.26 17.43 -3.73
C LYS A 441 23.19 16.64 -2.82
N GLY A 442 24.51 16.68 -3.03
CA GLY A 442 25.50 16.01 -2.19
C GLY A 442 25.46 14.49 -2.23
N PHE A 443 25.09 13.90 -3.38
CA PHE A 443 25.08 12.46 -3.58
C PHE A 443 26.43 11.90 -4.01
N ALA A 444 27.32 12.74 -4.50
CA ALA A 444 28.72 12.44 -4.77
C ALA A 444 29.53 13.70 -4.69
N GLU A 445 30.85 13.55 -4.45
CA GLU A 445 31.83 14.62 -4.54
C GLU A 445 32.48 14.64 -5.93
N LYS A 446 33.15 15.76 -6.28
CA LYS A 446 33.84 15.88 -7.55
C LYS A 446 34.93 14.83 -7.69
N GLY A 447 34.95 14.12 -8.81
CA GLY A 447 35.91 13.03 -9.09
C GLY A 447 35.47 11.65 -8.64
N GLU A 448 34.35 11.51 -7.92
CA GLU A 448 33.79 10.20 -7.57
C GLU A 448 33.10 9.52 -8.77
N LEU A 449 33.10 8.18 -8.74
CA LEU A 449 32.40 7.39 -9.76
C LEU A 449 30.90 7.38 -9.50
N LEU A 450 30.13 7.54 -10.58
CA LEU A 450 28.70 7.34 -10.61
C LEU A 450 28.27 6.48 -11.81
N ILE A 451 27.10 5.87 -11.72
CA ILE A 451 26.46 5.20 -12.84
C ILE A 451 25.30 6.06 -13.34
N LEU A 452 25.26 6.27 -14.64
CA LEU A 452 24.12 6.86 -15.36
C LEU A 452 23.42 5.77 -16.15
N THR A 453 22.07 5.75 -16.08
CA THR A 453 21.26 4.81 -16.85
C THR A 453 20.02 5.51 -17.38
N ALA A 454 19.65 5.21 -18.61
CA ALA A 454 18.54 5.82 -19.32
C ALA A 454 18.11 4.99 -20.54
N GLY A 455 16.98 5.37 -21.13
CA GLY A 455 16.65 5.02 -22.51
C GLY A 455 17.24 6.04 -23.46
N LEU A 456 18.01 5.60 -24.47
CA LEU A 456 18.69 6.48 -25.42
C LEU A 456 17.77 7.22 -26.40
N LYS A 457 16.52 6.85 -26.50
CA LYS A 457 15.50 7.66 -27.17
C LYS A 457 14.74 8.45 -26.11
N VAL A 458 15.15 9.70 -25.90
CA VAL A 458 14.46 10.61 -24.99
C VAL A 458 13.01 10.75 -25.44
N GLY A 459 12.08 10.20 -24.62
CA GLY A 459 10.64 10.28 -24.90
C GLY A 459 9.94 8.94 -25.19
N GLU A 460 10.66 7.83 -25.38
CA GLU A 460 10.08 6.48 -25.44
C GLU A 460 10.07 5.82 -24.05
N THR A 461 8.90 5.37 -23.61
CA THR A 461 8.74 4.66 -22.32
C THR A 461 9.21 3.22 -22.43
N GLY A 462 9.85 2.68 -21.36
CA GLY A 462 10.26 1.27 -21.30
C GLY A 462 11.54 0.92 -22.07
N SER A 463 12.27 1.93 -22.59
CA SER A 463 13.44 1.74 -23.47
C SER A 463 14.78 1.82 -22.73
N THR A 464 14.88 1.44 -21.45
CA THR A 464 16.16 1.44 -20.72
C THR A 464 17.15 0.53 -21.42
N ASN A 465 18.17 1.12 -22.07
CA ASN A 465 19.13 0.40 -22.92
C ASN A 465 20.58 0.89 -22.75
N MET A 466 20.84 1.77 -21.76
CA MET A 466 22.15 2.35 -21.56
C MET A 466 22.59 2.23 -20.08
N LEU A 467 23.84 1.88 -19.91
CA LEU A 467 24.59 2.00 -18.66
C LEU A 467 25.91 2.72 -18.97
N LYS A 468 26.21 3.81 -18.26
CA LYS A 468 27.47 4.55 -18.36
C LYS A 468 28.06 4.73 -16.98
N VAL A 469 29.35 4.36 -16.81
CA VAL A 469 30.14 4.70 -15.63
C VAL A 469 30.98 5.92 -15.96
N GLN A 470 30.93 6.94 -15.13
CA GLN A 470 31.78 8.13 -15.29
C GLN A 470 32.20 8.73 -13.94
N LYS A 471 33.23 9.57 -13.96
CA LYS A 471 33.56 10.44 -12.81
C LYS A 471 32.71 11.70 -12.87
N THR A 472 32.33 12.21 -11.71
CA THR A 472 31.76 13.56 -11.57
C THR A 472 32.83 14.59 -11.93
N PHE A 473 32.43 15.68 -12.57
CA PHE A 473 33.32 16.70 -13.11
C PHE A 473 32.90 18.13 -12.74
#